data_77c35836e120ec7e4de10b7e73335316
#
_entry.id   77c35836e120ec7e4de10b7e73335316
#
_cell.length_a   1.000
_cell.length_b   1.000
_cell.length_c   1.000
_cell.angle_alpha   90.00
_cell.angle_beta   90.00
_cell.angle_gamma   90.00
#
_symmetry.space_group_name_H-M   'P 1'
#
loop_
_entity.id
_entity.type
_entity.pdbx_description
1 polymer ?
#
loop_
_entity_poly.entity_id
_entity_poly.type
_entity_poly.pdbx_seq_one_letter_code
_entity_poly.pdbx_strand_id
1 'polypeptide(L)'
;MNKIKIFLIAVILAAGAGRLPVFAEAKYSLKEMTPAVEAALEGRRERFDELTAFKDKGAIGENNRGYVEVLAPDSGAKALADAENKDRAVIYKTIAEQNGLTAELETIEKVFAQVQHDKAKPGAKIQNDDGQWVTK
;
A
#
# COMPACT_ATOMS: atom_id res chain seq x y z
N MET A 1 18.62 -14.75 -16.36
CA MET A 1 17.55 -13.78 -16.03
C MET A 1 17.00 -14.11 -14.66
N ASN A 2 17.34 -13.30 -13.70
CA ASN A 2 16.87 -13.48 -12.34
C ASN A 2 15.38 -13.19 -12.31
N LYS A 3 14.59 -14.23 -12.23
CA LYS A 3 13.20 -14.11 -11.83
C LYS A 3 13.21 -13.75 -10.34
N ILE A 4 13.40 -12.48 -10.06
CA ILE A 4 13.15 -11.96 -8.73
C ILE A 4 11.65 -12.15 -8.51
N LYS A 5 11.34 -13.22 -7.83
CA LYS A 5 9.96 -13.54 -7.46
C LYS A 5 9.48 -12.42 -6.56
N ILE A 6 8.54 -11.69 -7.06
CA ILE A 6 8.08 -10.43 -6.50
C ILE A 6 7.10 -10.69 -5.35
N PHE A 7 7.60 -11.39 -4.38
CA PHE A 7 7.02 -11.35 -3.04
C PHE A 7 7.34 -10.04 -2.32
N LEU A 8 8.16 -9.18 -2.96
CA LEU A 8 8.78 -8.03 -2.30
C LEU A 8 7.81 -6.91 -1.96
N ILE A 9 6.72 -6.75 -2.72
CA ILE A 9 5.83 -5.61 -2.47
C ILE A 9 5.05 -5.78 -1.19
N ALA A 10 4.66 -7.00 -0.91
CA ALA A 10 3.96 -7.31 0.32
C ALA A 10 4.91 -7.34 1.52
N VAL A 11 6.14 -7.77 1.32
CA VAL A 11 7.16 -7.92 2.35
C VAL A 11 7.73 -6.59 2.82
N ILE A 12 7.87 -5.62 1.94
CA ILE A 12 8.39 -4.29 2.30
C ILE A 12 7.42 -3.52 3.20
N LEU A 13 6.16 -3.91 3.20
CA LEU A 13 5.14 -3.31 4.08
C LEU A 13 5.05 -4.00 5.44
N ALA A 14 5.68 -5.12 5.59
CA ALA A 14 5.76 -5.86 6.84
C ALA A 14 7.16 -5.76 7.43
N ALA A 15 7.61 -4.55 7.74
CA ALA A 15 8.78 -4.35 8.57
C ALA A 15 8.41 -4.68 10.02
N GLY A 16 8.24 -5.94 10.29
CA GLY A 16 7.99 -6.45 11.62
C GLY A 16 8.46 -7.88 11.66
N ALA A 17 9.29 -8.18 12.62
CA ALA A 17 9.93 -9.45 12.83
C ALA A 17 9.09 -10.68 12.45
N GLY A 18 9.56 -11.49 11.58
CA GLY A 18 9.31 -12.90 11.58
C GLY A 18 8.09 -13.34 10.84
N ARG A 19 7.70 -13.86 10.03
CA ARG A 19 6.74 -14.54 9.15
C ARG A 19 6.27 -13.61 8.05
N LEU A 20 6.77 -13.88 6.87
CA LEU A 20 6.16 -13.45 5.64
C LEU A 20 4.69 -13.84 5.69
N PRO A 21 3.77 -12.86 5.77
CA PRO A 21 2.38 -13.19 5.60
C PRO A 21 2.24 -13.87 4.25
N VAL A 22 1.40 -14.87 4.16
CA VAL A 22 1.10 -15.56 2.92
C VAL A 22 0.32 -14.61 2.02
N PHE A 23 1.03 -13.71 1.36
CA PHE A 23 0.46 -12.87 0.30
C PHE A 23 0.41 -13.59 -1.03
N ALA A 24 0.55 -14.90 -0.99
CA ALA A 24 0.24 -15.73 -2.13
C ALA A 24 -1.15 -15.45 -2.69
N GLU A 25 -1.94 -14.67 -1.93
CA GLU A 25 -3.30 -14.30 -2.25
C GLU A 25 -3.46 -12.89 -2.79
N ALA A 26 -2.42 -12.09 -2.90
CA ALA A 26 -2.45 -10.99 -3.82
C ALA A 26 -2.52 -11.61 -5.22
N LYS A 27 -3.74 -11.75 -5.70
CA LYS A 27 -4.12 -12.39 -6.97
C LYS A 27 -3.32 -11.83 -8.15
N TYR A 28 -2.73 -10.67 -7.99
CA TYR A 28 -1.93 -9.98 -8.97
C TYR A 28 -0.62 -9.54 -8.36
N SER A 29 0.47 -9.74 -9.10
CA SER A 29 1.81 -9.38 -8.67
C SER A 29 2.59 -8.74 -9.82
N LEU A 30 3.65 -8.04 -9.48
CA LEU A 30 4.62 -7.63 -10.48
C LEU A 30 5.26 -8.87 -11.10
N LYS A 31 5.35 -8.89 -12.41
CA LYS A 31 6.06 -9.93 -13.15
C LYS A 31 7.51 -9.53 -13.39
N GLU A 32 7.76 -8.24 -13.47
CA GLU A 32 9.07 -7.66 -13.72
C GLU A 32 9.27 -6.39 -12.90
N MET A 33 10.44 -6.25 -12.30
CA MET A 33 10.83 -5.04 -11.59
C MET A 33 11.26 -3.96 -12.59
N THR A 34 10.63 -2.79 -12.52
CA THR A 34 11.02 -1.63 -13.34
C THR A 34 11.74 -0.61 -12.47
N PRO A 35 12.59 0.26 -13.07
CA PRO A 35 13.24 1.33 -12.31
C PRO A 35 12.25 2.25 -11.59
N ALA A 36 11.10 2.51 -12.19
CA ALA A 36 10.05 3.33 -11.55
C ALA A 36 9.46 2.66 -10.31
N VAL A 37 9.21 1.36 -10.38
CA VAL A 37 8.72 0.58 -9.23
C VAL A 37 9.79 0.48 -8.15
N GLU A 38 11.04 0.27 -8.53
CA GLU A 38 12.15 0.22 -7.57
C GLU A 38 12.26 1.53 -6.78
N ALA A 39 12.20 2.66 -7.47
CA ALA A 39 12.19 3.98 -6.83
C ALA A 39 10.96 4.19 -5.92
N ALA A 40 9.80 3.75 -6.37
CA ALA A 40 8.57 3.83 -5.57
C ALA A 40 8.65 2.98 -4.29
N LEU A 41 9.20 1.79 -4.38
CA LEU A 41 9.40 0.92 -3.22
C LEU A 41 10.41 1.52 -2.23
N GLU A 42 11.48 2.11 -2.73
CA GLU A 42 12.46 2.79 -1.87
C GLU A 42 11.83 3.99 -1.14
N GLY A 43 11.10 4.84 -1.86
CA GLY A 43 10.39 5.97 -1.25
C GLY A 43 9.41 5.53 -0.16
N ARG A 44 8.71 4.44 -0.38
CA ARG A 44 7.80 3.86 0.64
C ARG A 44 8.55 3.34 1.85
N ARG A 45 9.70 2.72 1.64
CA ARG A 45 10.54 2.24 2.73
C ARG A 45 11.05 3.39 3.59
N GLU A 46 11.52 4.45 2.97
CA GLU A 46 12.01 5.64 3.67
C GLU A 46 10.93 6.34 4.51
N ARG A 47 9.67 6.33 4.02
CA ARG A 47 8.52 6.94 4.71
C ARG A 47 7.86 6.06 5.76
N PHE A 48 8.22 4.80 5.84
CA PHE A 48 7.48 3.81 6.61
C PHE A 48 7.28 4.21 8.09
N ASP A 49 8.34 4.63 8.75
CA ASP A 49 8.27 4.96 10.18
C ASP A 49 7.42 6.21 10.44
N GLU A 50 7.58 7.22 9.62
CA GLU A 50 6.79 8.46 9.74
C GLU A 50 5.31 8.21 9.42
N LEU A 51 5.03 7.44 8.38
CA LEU A 51 3.67 7.04 8.03
C LEU A 51 3.01 6.25 9.16
N THR A 52 3.75 5.33 9.76
CA THR A 52 3.29 4.55 10.90
C THR A 52 2.95 5.44 12.09
N ALA A 53 3.77 6.44 12.38
CA ALA A 53 3.51 7.39 13.45
C ALA A 53 2.20 8.16 13.24
N PHE A 54 1.93 8.63 12.03
CA PHE A 54 0.65 9.29 11.71
C PHE A 54 -0.56 8.34 11.79
N LYS A 55 -0.38 7.09 11.38
CA LYS A 55 -1.42 6.07 11.53
C LYS A 55 -1.73 5.76 13.00
N ASP A 56 -0.70 5.67 13.82
CA ASP A 56 -0.84 5.40 15.25
C ASP A 56 -1.61 6.52 15.98
N LYS A 57 -1.49 7.75 15.51
CA LYS A 57 -2.27 8.89 16.01
C LYS A 57 -3.70 8.96 15.45
N GLY A 58 -4.02 8.16 14.46
CA GLY A 58 -5.29 8.28 13.73
C GLY A 58 -5.37 9.47 12.79
N ALA A 59 -4.26 10.15 12.50
CA ALA A 59 -4.22 11.28 11.59
C ALA A 59 -4.25 10.83 10.11
N ILE A 60 -3.79 9.63 9.83
CA ILE A 60 -3.83 9.00 8.50
C ILE A 60 -4.48 7.62 8.63
N GLY A 61 -5.33 7.27 7.67
CA GLY A 61 -5.95 5.95 7.56
C GLY A 61 -5.79 5.33 6.18
N GLU A 62 -6.06 4.04 6.08
CA GLU A 62 -6.06 3.28 4.83
C GLU A 62 -7.46 3.28 4.22
N ASN A 63 -7.61 3.81 3.00
CA ASN A 63 -8.91 3.85 2.36
C ASN A 63 -9.27 2.53 1.66
N ASN A 64 -10.48 2.47 1.11
CA ASN A 64 -10.99 1.28 0.43
C ASN A 64 -10.51 1.13 -1.02
N ARG A 65 -9.59 1.97 -1.46
CA ARG A 65 -8.99 1.94 -2.79
C ARG A 65 -7.49 1.64 -2.77
N GLY A 66 -6.93 1.33 -1.60
CA GLY A 66 -5.52 0.99 -1.48
C GLY A 66 -4.59 2.17 -1.29
N TYR A 67 -5.12 3.33 -0.94
CA TYR A 67 -4.37 4.56 -0.67
C TYR A 67 -4.54 5.02 0.77
N VAL A 68 -3.74 5.98 1.18
CA VAL A 68 -3.88 6.62 2.49
C VAL A 68 -4.61 7.95 2.37
N GLU A 69 -5.34 8.33 3.42
CA GLU A 69 -6.01 9.62 3.52
C GLU A 69 -5.70 10.29 4.84
N VAL A 70 -5.60 11.61 4.80
CA VAL A 70 -5.49 12.44 6.01
C VAL A 70 -6.87 12.57 6.62
N LEU A 71 -7.02 12.12 7.87
CA LEU A 71 -8.29 12.12 8.61
C LEU A 71 -8.37 13.24 9.63
N ALA A 72 -7.22 13.76 10.07
CA ALA A 72 -7.14 14.86 11.01
C ALA A 72 -6.03 15.82 10.58
N PRO A 73 -6.21 17.14 10.76
CA PRO A 73 -5.16 18.11 10.46
C PRO A 73 -3.93 17.83 11.31
N ASP A 74 -2.80 17.56 10.64
CA ASP A 74 -1.52 17.37 11.31
C ASP A 74 -0.44 17.88 10.37
N SER A 75 0.54 18.60 10.91
CA SER A 75 1.63 19.18 10.10
C SER A 75 2.43 18.08 9.42
N GLY A 76 2.56 18.17 8.12
CA GLY A 76 3.29 17.20 7.31
C GLY A 76 2.48 15.98 6.85
N ALA A 77 1.31 15.71 7.42
CA ALA A 77 0.50 14.54 7.08
C ALA A 77 0.08 14.53 5.62
N LYS A 78 -0.34 15.67 5.09
CA LYS A 78 -0.78 15.78 3.68
C LYS A 78 0.38 15.50 2.72
N ALA A 79 1.52 16.12 2.92
CA ALA A 79 2.68 15.91 2.05
C ALA A 79 3.14 14.46 2.08
N LEU A 80 3.12 13.83 3.26
CA LEU A 80 3.48 12.43 3.42
C LEU A 80 2.48 11.51 2.70
N ALA A 81 1.19 11.74 2.90
CA ALA A 81 0.13 10.97 2.25
C ALA A 81 0.20 11.10 0.73
N ASP A 82 0.41 12.31 0.21
CA ASP A 82 0.53 12.54 -1.23
C ASP A 82 1.74 11.78 -1.81
N ALA A 83 2.89 11.81 -1.14
CA ALA A 83 4.07 11.09 -1.58
C ALA A 83 3.87 9.56 -1.53
N GLU A 84 3.26 9.05 -0.49
CA GLU A 84 2.95 7.63 -0.37
C GLU A 84 2.00 7.17 -1.47
N ASN A 85 0.93 7.93 -1.72
CA ASN A 85 -0.05 7.60 -2.75
C ASN A 85 0.53 7.67 -4.16
N LYS A 86 1.43 8.59 -4.41
CA LYS A 86 2.14 8.67 -5.69
C LYS A 86 2.93 7.40 -5.97
N ASP A 87 3.66 6.92 -4.99
CA ASP A 87 4.45 5.69 -5.13
C ASP A 87 3.56 4.45 -5.23
N ARG A 88 2.48 4.38 -4.45
CA ARG A 88 1.50 3.30 -4.57
C ARG A 88 0.86 3.27 -5.96
N ALA A 89 0.52 4.42 -6.51
CA ALA A 89 -0.07 4.52 -7.85
C ALA A 89 0.87 3.97 -8.93
N VAL A 90 2.16 4.27 -8.85
CA VAL A 90 3.18 3.70 -9.75
C VAL A 90 3.18 2.18 -9.68
N ILE A 91 3.17 1.63 -8.48
CA ILE A 91 3.19 0.18 -8.26
C ILE A 91 1.91 -0.47 -8.81
N TYR A 92 0.74 0.05 -8.46
CA TYR A 92 -0.55 -0.52 -8.88
C TYR A 92 -0.73 -0.45 -10.40
N LYS A 93 -0.37 0.67 -11.00
CA LYS A 93 -0.42 0.85 -12.45
C LYS A 93 0.48 -0.14 -13.19
N THR A 94 1.70 -0.33 -12.69
CA THR A 94 2.65 -1.28 -13.28
C THR A 94 2.14 -2.70 -13.15
N ILE A 95 1.58 -3.08 -12.00
CA ILE A 95 0.95 -4.40 -11.82
C ILE A 95 -0.19 -4.59 -12.82
N ALA A 96 -1.05 -3.59 -12.97
CA ALA A 96 -2.16 -3.65 -13.92
C ALA A 96 -1.65 -3.84 -15.36
N GLU A 97 -0.66 -3.07 -15.77
CA GLU A 97 -0.06 -3.17 -17.11
C GLU A 97 0.55 -4.55 -17.35
N GLN A 98 1.30 -5.08 -16.39
CA GLN A 98 1.97 -6.38 -16.52
C GLN A 98 1.02 -7.57 -16.48
N ASN A 99 -0.18 -7.40 -15.96
CA ASN A 99 -1.21 -8.44 -15.89
C ASN A 99 -2.33 -8.27 -16.93
N GLY A 100 -2.18 -7.34 -17.88
CA GLY A 100 -3.19 -7.11 -18.90
C GLY A 100 -4.47 -6.45 -18.40
N LEU A 101 -4.39 -5.72 -17.29
CA LEU A 101 -5.51 -5.10 -16.60
C LEU A 101 -5.44 -3.57 -16.60
N THR A 102 -4.83 -2.98 -17.62
CA THR A 102 -4.66 -1.52 -17.70
C THR A 102 -6.00 -0.77 -17.61
N ALA A 103 -7.05 -1.32 -18.21
CA ALA A 103 -8.40 -0.74 -18.15
C ALA A 103 -9.12 -1.06 -16.82
N GLU A 104 -8.54 -1.89 -15.98
CA GLU A 104 -9.14 -2.41 -14.75
C GLU A 104 -8.28 -2.11 -13.52
N LEU A 105 -7.65 -0.92 -13.50
CA LEU A 105 -6.81 -0.48 -12.39
C LEU A 105 -7.55 -0.56 -11.05
N GLU A 106 -8.83 -0.26 -11.04
CA GLU A 106 -9.67 -0.33 -9.85
C GLU A 106 -9.67 -1.72 -9.20
N THR A 107 -9.59 -2.78 -10.01
CA THR A 107 -9.47 -4.16 -9.50
C THR A 107 -8.18 -4.33 -8.71
N ILE A 108 -7.07 -3.81 -9.23
CA ILE A 108 -5.77 -3.85 -8.53
C ILE A 108 -5.84 -3.04 -7.24
N GLU A 109 -6.41 -1.84 -7.30
CA GLU A 109 -6.56 -0.98 -6.13
C GLU A 109 -7.36 -1.66 -5.01
N LYS A 110 -8.46 -2.32 -5.33
CA LYS A 110 -9.27 -3.07 -4.36
C LYS A 110 -8.53 -4.24 -3.73
N VAL A 111 -7.77 -4.99 -4.52
CA VAL A 111 -6.95 -6.09 -4.01
C VAL A 111 -5.92 -5.57 -2.99
N PHE A 112 -5.26 -4.48 -3.30
CA PHE A 112 -4.27 -3.90 -2.39
C PHE A 112 -4.90 -3.16 -1.20
N ALA A 113 -6.12 -2.63 -1.34
CA ALA A 113 -6.88 -2.13 -0.20
C ALA A 113 -7.08 -3.23 0.84
N GLN A 114 -7.47 -4.42 0.42
CA GLN A 114 -7.63 -5.56 1.32
C GLN A 114 -6.30 -5.93 1.98
N VAL A 115 -5.21 -5.96 1.22
CA VAL A 115 -3.87 -6.21 1.76
C VAL A 115 -3.50 -5.20 2.85
N GLN A 116 -3.74 -3.91 2.61
CA GLN A 116 -3.43 -2.87 3.59
C GLN A 116 -4.31 -2.97 4.84
N HIS A 117 -5.60 -3.28 4.67
CA HIS A 117 -6.50 -3.48 5.80
C HIS A 117 -6.09 -4.69 6.66
N ASP A 118 -5.70 -5.78 6.02
CA ASP A 118 -5.25 -6.99 6.73
C ASP A 118 -3.98 -6.74 7.54
N LYS A 119 -3.10 -5.89 7.04
CA LYS A 119 -1.85 -5.51 7.70
C LYS A 119 -1.99 -4.43 8.74
N ALA A 120 -3.06 -3.67 8.71
CA ALA A 120 -3.25 -2.57 9.64
C ALA A 120 -3.23 -3.06 11.09
N LYS A 121 -2.60 -2.28 11.96
CA LYS A 121 -2.53 -2.60 13.39
C LYS A 121 -3.91 -2.49 14.04
N PRO A 122 -4.19 -3.24 15.11
CA PRO A 122 -5.37 -2.98 15.93
C PRO A 122 -5.41 -1.51 16.38
N GLY A 123 -6.57 -0.86 16.22
CA GLY A 123 -6.74 0.57 16.50
C GLY A 123 -6.52 1.49 15.30
N ALA A 124 -5.98 1.00 14.19
CA ALA A 124 -5.81 1.80 12.98
C ALA A 124 -7.15 2.17 12.34
N LYS A 125 -7.18 3.29 11.65
CA LYS A 125 -8.35 3.72 10.88
C LYS A 125 -8.31 3.10 9.49
N ILE A 126 -9.37 2.40 9.14
CA ILE A 126 -9.57 1.80 7.82
C ILE A 126 -10.94 2.17 7.28
N GLN A 127 -11.05 2.31 5.97
CA GLN A 127 -12.31 2.61 5.31
C GLN A 127 -12.93 1.31 4.79
N ASN A 128 -14.15 1.01 5.20
CA ASN A 128 -14.85 -0.18 4.72
C ASN A 128 -15.38 -0.01 3.29
N ASP A 129 -15.96 -1.06 2.72
CA ASP A 129 -16.48 -1.04 1.36
C ASP A 129 -17.63 -0.04 1.16
N ASP A 130 -18.36 0.29 2.22
CA ASP A 130 -19.44 1.29 2.19
C ASP A 130 -18.91 2.74 2.26
N GLY A 131 -17.60 2.92 2.36
CA GLY A 131 -16.97 4.23 2.46
C GLY A 131 -16.91 4.80 3.86
N GLN A 132 -17.31 4.03 4.87
CA GLN A 132 -17.25 4.47 6.26
C GLN A 132 -15.89 4.20 6.88
N TRP A 133 -15.38 5.15 7.66
CA TRP A 133 -14.16 4.98 8.43
C TRP A 133 -14.48 4.26 9.74
N VAL A 134 -13.77 3.18 9.97
CA VAL A 134 -13.90 2.36 11.18
C VAL A 134 -12.54 2.14 11.83
N THR A 135 -12.56 1.76 13.08
CA THR A 135 -11.34 1.40 13.81
C THR A 135 -11.16 -0.12 13.76
N LYS A 136 -9.99 -0.57 13.32
CA LYS A 136 -9.69 -1.99 13.28
C LYS A 136 -9.54 -2.60 14.67
#